data_f7c528b1f96721ffd56b92095839f3b8
#
_entry.id   f7c528b1f96721ffd56b92095839f3b8
#
_cell.length_a   1.000
_cell.length_b   1.000
_cell.length_c   1.000
_cell.angle_alpha   90.00
_cell.angle_beta   90.00
_cell.angle_gamma   90.00
#
_symmetry.space_group_name_H-M   'P 1'
#
loop_
_entity.id
_entity.type
_entity.pdbx_description
1 polymer ?
#
loop_
_entity_poly.entity_id
_entity_poly.type
_entity_poly.pdbx_seq_one_letter_code
_entity_poly.pdbx_strand_id
1 'polypeptide(L)'
;LKRCLVGGFESVFEIGRIFRNEGMDLTHNPEFTTMEAYRAYSDLDGMKALAQGVIKAANAAVGNPEVIEYQGQQIDLSGEWASRPMTDIVSEVLGFEVTIDTPVDVLAEAARSKGLEVKPEWTAGKLIAEIYDELGEDTIVNPTFVCDYPIEVSPLAKRHEDDPRLTHRFELVIAGHEYANAFSELNDPVDQAERFAAQMVEKAGGDDEAMEYDEDYVRALEYGMPPAGGIGIGIDRVVMLLTNSASIRDVLLFPHMKPEAGAKSGAKAAKEAQDAATASPFVSSMIPTIDYSKVTVEPLFEEFVDFETFSKNDFRVVKVKACEAVKKSKKLLAFKLDDGTDVERTILSGIHADYEPEDLVGKTLVAITNLPPRKMMGIDSCGMLLSAIHEENGEERLNLLQLDSAIPAGAKLY
;
A
#
# COMPACT_ATOMS: atom_id res chain seq x y z
N LEU A 1 9.78 6.88 -4.98
CA LEU A 1 10.11 8.01 -5.87
C LEU A 1 11.04 9.02 -5.20
N LYS A 2 10.81 9.48 -3.95
CA LYS A 2 11.66 10.48 -3.25
C LYS A 2 13.14 10.06 -3.20
N ARG A 3 13.46 8.77 -3.00
CA ARG A 3 14.84 8.26 -3.04
C ARG A 3 15.53 8.48 -4.40
N CYS A 4 14.77 8.61 -5.49
CA CYS A 4 15.34 8.96 -6.79
C CYS A 4 15.95 10.37 -6.79
N LEU A 5 15.35 11.32 -6.03
CA LEU A 5 15.91 12.67 -5.88
C LEU A 5 17.25 12.64 -5.12
N VAL A 6 17.36 11.80 -4.09
CA VAL A 6 18.63 11.54 -3.40
C VAL A 6 19.68 10.99 -4.36
N GLY A 7 19.26 10.11 -5.29
CA GLY A 7 20.10 9.56 -6.35
C GLY A 7 20.45 10.53 -7.48
N GLY A 8 19.97 11.78 -7.43
CA GLY A 8 20.34 12.83 -8.39
C GLY A 8 19.39 13.02 -9.58
N PHE A 9 18.20 12.39 -9.57
CA PHE A 9 17.18 12.72 -10.57
C PHE A 9 16.60 14.11 -10.28
N GLU A 10 16.47 14.96 -11.29
CA GLU A 10 15.91 16.30 -11.15
C GLU A 10 14.38 16.27 -11.00
N SER A 11 13.73 15.38 -11.72
CA SER A 11 12.27 15.22 -11.69
C SER A 11 11.90 13.79 -11.97
N VAL A 12 10.91 13.31 -11.26
CA VAL A 12 10.36 11.94 -11.42
C VAL A 12 8.85 12.00 -11.29
N PHE A 13 8.15 11.14 -12.03
CA PHE A 13 6.72 10.90 -11.82
C PHE A 13 6.38 9.46 -12.12
N GLU A 14 5.28 9.00 -11.55
CA GLU A 14 4.64 7.76 -11.98
C GLU A 14 3.11 7.94 -11.96
N ILE A 15 2.43 7.19 -12.80
CA ILE A 15 0.98 7.05 -12.80
C ILE A 15 0.71 5.56 -12.61
N GLY A 16 0.02 5.23 -11.53
CA GLY A 16 -0.18 3.83 -11.17
C GLY A 16 -1.44 3.61 -10.34
N ARG A 17 -1.78 2.34 -10.19
CA ARG A 17 -2.87 1.92 -9.31
C ARG A 17 -2.38 1.77 -7.90
N ILE A 18 -3.12 2.38 -6.99
CA ILE A 18 -2.88 2.36 -5.55
C ILE A 18 -4.02 1.61 -4.87
N PHE A 19 -3.69 0.92 -3.79
CA PHE A 19 -4.64 0.22 -2.94
C PHE A 19 -4.58 0.83 -1.55
N ARG A 20 -5.75 1.25 -1.03
CA ARG A 20 -5.93 1.70 0.35
C ARG A 20 -7.10 0.98 0.99
N ASN A 21 -6.98 0.69 2.29
CA ASN A 21 -8.06 0.08 3.06
C ASN A 21 -9.11 1.15 3.46
N GLU A 22 -9.69 1.79 2.48
CA GLU A 22 -10.70 2.83 2.65
C GLU A 22 -12.12 2.28 2.43
N GLY A 23 -13.10 3.01 2.96
CA GLY A 23 -14.51 2.73 2.68
C GLY A 23 -14.87 2.96 1.22
N MET A 24 -15.94 2.32 0.74
CA MET A 24 -16.48 2.54 -0.59
C MET A 24 -17.63 3.52 -0.55
N ASP A 25 -17.48 4.69 -1.17
CA ASP A 25 -18.52 5.70 -1.36
C ASP A 25 -18.59 6.22 -2.80
N LEU A 26 -19.06 7.44 -3.02
CA LEU A 26 -19.13 8.03 -4.36
C LEU A 26 -17.78 8.48 -4.89
N THR A 27 -16.85 8.87 -4.03
CA THR A 27 -15.55 9.44 -4.37
C THR A 27 -14.37 8.55 -3.99
N HIS A 28 -14.60 7.48 -3.21
CA HIS A 28 -13.60 6.55 -2.73
C HIS A 28 -13.83 5.13 -3.22
N ASN A 29 -12.76 4.48 -3.65
CA ASN A 29 -12.72 3.07 -4.01
C ASN A 29 -11.40 2.47 -3.50
N PRO A 30 -11.38 1.24 -2.96
CA PRO A 30 -10.16 0.62 -2.43
C PRO A 30 -9.00 0.53 -3.43
N GLU A 31 -9.32 0.49 -4.71
CA GLU A 31 -8.38 0.55 -5.84
C GLU A 31 -8.67 1.81 -6.65
N PHE A 32 -7.67 2.67 -6.83
CA PHE A 32 -7.78 3.92 -7.58
C PHE A 32 -6.45 4.25 -8.27
N THR A 33 -6.50 5.19 -9.22
CA THR A 33 -5.32 5.64 -9.95
C THR A 33 -4.85 6.99 -9.41
N THR A 34 -3.58 7.09 -9.09
CA THR A 34 -2.94 8.35 -8.73
C THR A 34 -1.74 8.62 -9.63
N MET A 35 -1.44 9.90 -9.81
CA MET A 35 -0.16 10.37 -10.33
C MET A 35 0.62 10.97 -9.17
N GLU A 36 1.84 10.50 -8.94
CA GLU A 36 2.79 11.13 -8.04
C GLU A 36 3.94 11.75 -8.82
N ALA A 37 4.32 12.97 -8.48
CA ALA A 37 5.45 13.65 -9.09
C ALA A 37 6.28 14.39 -8.04
N TYR A 38 7.61 14.36 -8.23
CA TYR A 38 8.58 15.03 -7.37
C TYR A 38 9.59 15.78 -8.22
N ARG A 39 9.95 17.01 -7.79
CA ARG A 39 10.92 17.84 -8.50
C ARG A 39 11.89 18.48 -7.52
N ALA A 40 13.17 18.22 -7.73
CA ALA A 40 14.25 18.88 -7.01
C ALA A 40 14.27 20.39 -7.31
N TYR A 41 14.62 21.18 -6.29
CA TYR A 41 14.68 22.64 -6.37
C TYR A 41 13.37 23.30 -6.80
N SER A 42 12.24 22.67 -6.50
CA SER A 42 10.89 23.20 -6.63
C SER A 42 10.28 23.43 -5.25
N ASP A 43 9.24 24.24 -5.22
CA ASP A 43 8.48 24.65 -4.04
C ASP A 43 6.98 24.44 -4.26
N LEU A 44 6.15 24.97 -3.35
CA LEU A 44 4.70 24.91 -3.47
C LEU A 44 4.17 25.61 -4.73
N ASP A 45 4.76 26.73 -5.13
CA ASP A 45 4.30 27.46 -6.31
C ASP A 45 4.59 26.67 -7.59
N GLY A 46 5.72 25.97 -7.63
CA GLY A 46 6.01 25.01 -8.69
C GLY A 46 5.01 23.84 -8.74
N MET A 47 4.56 23.36 -7.59
CA MET A 47 3.56 22.27 -7.50
C MET A 47 2.14 22.79 -7.84
N LYS A 48 1.76 24.00 -7.43
CA LYS A 48 0.51 24.66 -7.87
C LYS A 48 0.46 24.82 -9.40
N ALA A 49 1.55 25.30 -9.99
CA ALA A 49 1.66 25.43 -11.44
C ALA A 49 1.55 24.08 -12.16
N LEU A 50 2.14 23.02 -11.60
CA LEU A 50 2.05 21.66 -12.14
C LEU A 50 0.61 21.13 -12.07
N ALA A 51 -0.06 21.24 -10.91
CA ALA A 51 -1.45 20.80 -10.74
C ALA A 51 -2.39 21.49 -11.71
N GLN A 52 -2.32 22.82 -11.76
CA GLN A 52 -3.11 23.63 -12.67
C GLN A 52 -2.82 23.29 -14.14
N GLY A 53 -1.54 23.12 -14.49
CA GLY A 53 -1.11 22.78 -15.84
C GLY A 53 -1.64 21.40 -16.29
N VAL A 54 -1.55 20.39 -15.44
CA VAL A 54 -2.04 19.04 -15.72
C VAL A 54 -3.54 19.04 -15.96
N ILE A 55 -4.33 19.65 -15.06
CA ILE A 55 -5.79 19.64 -15.18
C ILE A 55 -6.26 20.45 -16.38
N LYS A 56 -5.68 21.63 -16.62
CA LYS A 56 -6.01 22.44 -17.81
C LYS A 56 -5.64 21.73 -19.12
N ALA A 57 -4.49 21.09 -19.17
CA ALA A 57 -4.06 20.32 -20.35
C ALA A 57 -5.00 19.13 -20.61
N ALA A 58 -5.39 18.40 -19.55
CA ALA A 58 -6.34 17.30 -19.66
C ALA A 58 -7.72 17.79 -20.14
N ASN A 59 -8.21 18.91 -19.55
CA ASN A 59 -9.48 19.51 -19.95
C ASN A 59 -9.48 19.90 -21.43
N ALA A 60 -8.42 20.54 -21.91
CA ALA A 60 -8.26 20.91 -23.31
C ALA A 60 -8.15 19.69 -24.23
N ALA A 61 -7.46 18.64 -23.79
CA ALA A 61 -7.27 17.42 -24.59
C ALA A 61 -8.57 16.66 -24.84
N VAL A 62 -9.53 16.72 -23.91
CA VAL A 62 -10.86 16.12 -24.11
C VAL A 62 -11.83 17.06 -24.81
N GLY A 63 -11.41 18.29 -25.15
CA GLY A 63 -12.20 19.27 -25.92
C GLY A 63 -13.23 20.04 -25.10
N ASN A 64 -13.11 20.07 -23.78
CA ASN A 64 -13.98 20.82 -22.91
C ASN A 64 -13.67 22.34 -22.97
N PRO A 65 -14.68 23.21 -22.72
CA PRO A 65 -14.46 24.63 -22.52
C PRO A 65 -13.70 24.90 -21.21
N GLU A 66 -13.23 26.12 -21.00
CA GLU A 66 -12.56 26.51 -19.74
C GLU A 66 -13.54 26.57 -18.55
N VAL A 67 -14.81 26.86 -18.79
CA VAL A 67 -15.87 26.74 -17.78
C VAL A 67 -16.65 25.47 -18.07
N ILE A 68 -16.58 24.52 -17.15
CA ILE A 68 -17.24 23.22 -17.27
C ILE A 68 -18.41 23.10 -16.31
N GLU A 69 -19.35 22.24 -16.61
CA GLU A 69 -20.41 21.85 -15.67
C GLU A 69 -19.99 20.58 -14.93
N TYR A 70 -20.07 20.62 -13.60
CA TYR A 70 -19.88 19.43 -12.78
C TYR A 70 -20.97 19.34 -11.71
N GLN A 71 -21.78 18.32 -11.77
CA GLN A 71 -22.89 18.03 -10.85
C GLN A 71 -23.82 19.25 -10.61
N GLY A 72 -24.13 19.96 -11.69
CA GLY A 72 -25.03 21.13 -11.66
C GLY A 72 -24.34 22.45 -11.26
N GLN A 73 -23.06 22.44 -10.99
CA GLN A 73 -22.27 23.65 -10.68
C GLN A 73 -21.42 24.05 -11.91
N GLN A 74 -21.22 25.34 -12.09
CA GLN A 74 -20.30 25.88 -13.09
C GLN A 74 -18.92 26.02 -12.46
N ILE A 75 -17.94 25.32 -12.98
CA ILE A 75 -16.56 25.32 -12.49
C ILE A 75 -15.69 26.08 -13.49
N ASP A 76 -15.11 27.17 -13.07
CA ASP A 76 -14.22 27.98 -13.89
C ASP A 76 -12.77 27.52 -13.74
N LEU A 77 -12.25 26.83 -14.75
CA LEU A 77 -10.86 26.38 -14.83
C LEU A 77 -9.94 27.43 -15.48
N SER A 78 -10.48 28.57 -15.92
CA SER A 78 -9.69 29.65 -16.56
C SER A 78 -8.81 30.39 -15.54
N GLY A 79 -7.98 31.29 -16.03
CA GLY A 79 -7.23 32.20 -15.18
C GLY A 79 -6.27 31.55 -14.19
N GLU A 80 -5.93 32.28 -13.15
CA GLU A 80 -5.13 31.85 -12.01
C GLU A 80 -6.05 31.38 -10.88
N TRP A 81 -5.74 30.24 -10.26
CA TRP A 81 -6.60 29.66 -9.23
C TRP A 81 -6.30 30.28 -7.86
N ALA A 82 -7.32 30.39 -7.03
CA ALA A 82 -7.19 30.97 -5.71
C ALA A 82 -6.27 30.12 -4.81
N SER A 83 -5.56 30.81 -3.91
CA SER A 83 -4.77 30.20 -2.85
C SER A 83 -5.22 30.81 -1.52
N ARG A 84 -5.65 29.97 -0.58
CA ARG A 84 -6.29 30.40 0.68
C ARG A 84 -5.74 29.60 1.86
N PRO A 85 -5.35 30.25 2.97
CA PRO A 85 -5.05 29.56 4.21
C PRO A 85 -6.29 28.76 4.70
N MET A 86 -6.06 27.60 5.28
CA MET A 86 -7.13 26.78 5.89
C MET A 86 -7.89 27.56 6.95
N THR A 87 -7.19 28.36 7.76
CA THR A 87 -7.78 29.20 8.82
C THR A 87 -8.78 30.25 8.30
N ASP A 88 -8.59 30.75 7.08
CA ASP A 88 -9.55 31.69 6.48
C ASP A 88 -10.88 31.02 6.17
N ILE A 89 -10.83 29.78 5.65
CA ILE A 89 -12.02 28.98 5.35
C ILE A 89 -12.75 28.62 6.66
N VAL A 90 -11.99 28.19 7.67
CA VAL A 90 -12.54 27.89 9.00
C VAL A 90 -13.17 29.13 9.65
N SER A 91 -12.54 30.31 9.47
CA SER A 91 -13.08 31.58 9.94
C SER A 91 -14.46 31.89 9.32
N GLU A 92 -14.60 31.68 8.01
CA GLU A 92 -15.85 31.89 7.29
C GLU A 92 -16.97 30.96 7.80
N VAL A 93 -16.68 29.66 7.96
CA VAL A 93 -17.72 28.71 8.41
C VAL A 93 -18.09 28.87 9.88
N LEU A 94 -17.15 29.32 10.72
CA LEU A 94 -17.44 29.58 12.14
C LEU A 94 -18.02 30.98 12.37
N GLY A 95 -17.75 31.95 11.46
CA GLY A 95 -18.28 33.33 11.56
C GLY A 95 -17.48 34.24 12.48
N PHE A 96 -16.23 33.87 12.81
CA PHE A 96 -15.28 34.70 13.56
C PHE A 96 -13.85 34.39 13.11
N GLU A 97 -12.91 35.30 13.37
CA GLU A 97 -11.50 35.14 13.00
C GLU A 97 -10.85 33.99 13.75
N VAL A 98 -10.33 33.00 13.00
CA VAL A 98 -9.60 31.84 13.50
C VAL A 98 -8.14 31.92 13.03
N THR A 99 -7.23 31.73 13.94
CA THR A 99 -5.80 31.61 13.69
C THR A 99 -5.26 30.38 14.42
N ILE A 100 -4.01 30.01 14.13
CA ILE A 100 -3.33 28.92 14.85
C ILE A 100 -3.16 29.21 16.36
N ASP A 101 -3.33 30.46 16.79
CA ASP A 101 -3.29 30.91 18.18
C ASP A 101 -4.66 30.87 18.86
N THR A 102 -5.74 30.55 18.13
CA THR A 102 -7.09 30.47 18.70
C THR A 102 -7.12 29.39 19.77
N PRO A 103 -7.57 29.70 21.01
CA PRO A 103 -7.60 28.74 22.10
C PRO A 103 -8.42 27.48 21.78
N VAL A 104 -7.90 26.31 22.21
CA VAL A 104 -8.53 25.00 21.98
C VAL A 104 -9.97 24.94 22.48
N ASP A 105 -10.25 25.52 23.63
CA ASP A 105 -11.60 25.55 24.23
C ASP A 105 -12.60 26.36 23.39
N VAL A 106 -12.16 27.48 22.79
CA VAL A 106 -12.95 28.29 21.86
C VAL A 106 -13.28 27.51 20.59
N LEU A 107 -12.30 26.87 19.99
CA LEU A 107 -12.48 26.03 18.79
C LEU A 107 -13.40 24.84 19.10
N ALA A 108 -13.17 24.16 20.23
CA ALA A 108 -13.96 23.01 20.64
C ALA A 108 -15.43 23.35 20.91
N GLU A 109 -15.72 24.53 21.53
CA GLU A 109 -17.08 25.01 21.75
C GLU A 109 -17.75 25.36 20.40
N ALA A 110 -17.02 26.05 19.52
CA ALA A 110 -17.53 26.39 18.18
C ALA A 110 -17.86 25.15 17.36
N ALA A 111 -16.94 24.17 17.33
CA ALA A 111 -17.13 22.89 16.62
C ALA A 111 -18.37 22.14 17.14
N ARG A 112 -18.51 22.00 18.47
CA ARG A 112 -19.70 21.38 19.09
C ARG A 112 -21.00 22.14 18.77
N SER A 113 -20.96 23.46 18.72
CA SER A 113 -22.11 24.27 18.35
C SER A 113 -22.60 24.03 16.92
N LYS A 114 -21.69 23.57 16.04
CA LYS A 114 -21.97 23.15 14.66
C LYS A 114 -22.32 21.66 14.54
N GLY A 115 -22.33 20.91 15.65
CA GLY A 115 -22.67 19.49 15.69
C GLY A 115 -21.53 18.53 15.52
N LEU A 116 -20.28 19.01 15.51
CA LEU A 116 -19.09 18.14 15.41
C LEU A 116 -18.79 17.46 16.73
N GLU A 117 -18.35 16.21 16.65
CA GLU A 117 -17.79 15.47 17.78
C GLU A 117 -16.36 15.94 18.03
N VAL A 118 -16.05 16.32 19.27
CA VAL A 118 -14.73 16.83 19.66
C VAL A 118 -14.10 15.92 20.69
N LYS A 119 -12.97 15.33 20.36
CA LYS A 119 -12.20 14.48 21.26
C LYS A 119 -11.34 15.32 22.22
N PRO A 120 -11.22 14.89 23.49
CA PRO A 120 -10.51 15.69 24.52
C PRO A 120 -9.01 15.88 24.24
N GLU A 121 -8.39 14.96 23.50
CA GLU A 121 -6.97 14.97 23.17
C GLU A 121 -6.61 15.85 21.97
N TRP A 122 -7.58 16.39 21.25
CA TRP A 122 -7.30 17.20 20.07
C TRP A 122 -6.66 18.54 20.39
N THR A 123 -5.61 18.88 19.65
CA THR A 123 -4.93 20.17 19.68
C THR A 123 -5.70 21.22 18.88
N ALA A 124 -5.26 22.48 18.95
CA ALA A 124 -5.84 23.54 18.12
C ALA A 124 -5.70 23.25 16.63
N GLY A 125 -4.50 22.81 16.20
CA GLY A 125 -4.27 22.45 14.82
C GLY A 125 -5.15 21.30 14.33
N LYS A 126 -5.30 20.25 15.14
CA LYS A 126 -6.19 19.13 14.80
C LYS A 126 -7.65 19.58 14.71
N LEU A 127 -8.12 20.44 15.63
CA LEU A 127 -9.47 20.99 15.58
C LEU A 127 -9.71 21.86 14.34
N ILE A 128 -8.76 22.70 13.95
CA ILE A 128 -8.85 23.52 12.74
C ILE A 128 -9.00 22.62 11.52
N ALA A 129 -8.19 21.55 11.42
CA ALA A 129 -8.27 20.61 10.32
C ALA A 129 -9.63 19.88 10.29
N GLU A 130 -10.10 19.34 11.40
CA GLU A 130 -11.40 18.65 11.48
C GLU A 130 -12.58 19.57 11.14
N ILE A 131 -12.54 20.84 11.61
CA ILE A 131 -13.58 21.81 11.25
C ILE A 131 -13.55 22.12 9.75
N TYR A 132 -12.35 22.21 9.17
CA TYR A 132 -12.18 22.39 7.73
C TYR A 132 -12.73 21.19 6.96
N ASP A 133 -12.33 19.98 7.31
CA ASP A 133 -12.75 18.75 6.62
C ASP A 133 -14.28 18.56 6.65
N GLU A 134 -14.91 18.81 7.80
CA GLU A 134 -16.35 18.56 8.00
C GLU A 134 -17.27 19.71 7.55
N LEU A 135 -16.77 20.94 7.52
CA LEU A 135 -17.62 22.11 7.27
C LEU A 135 -17.08 23.06 6.19
N GLY A 136 -15.78 23.04 5.93
CA GLY A 136 -15.12 24.02 5.06
C GLY A 136 -14.95 23.54 3.63
N GLU A 137 -14.54 22.30 3.43
CA GLU A 137 -14.19 21.77 2.12
C GLU A 137 -15.37 21.84 1.13
N ASP A 138 -16.54 21.45 1.55
CA ASP A 138 -17.79 21.49 0.76
C ASP A 138 -18.21 22.88 0.30
N THR A 139 -17.69 23.96 0.93
CA THR A 139 -18.00 25.35 0.54
C THR A 139 -17.22 25.82 -0.69
N ILE A 140 -16.19 25.09 -1.09
CA ILE A 140 -15.28 25.45 -2.17
C ILE A 140 -15.84 24.95 -3.51
N VAL A 141 -16.20 25.86 -4.39
CA VAL A 141 -16.74 25.55 -5.73
C VAL A 141 -15.65 25.58 -6.80
N ASN A 142 -15.00 26.73 -6.98
CA ASN A 142 -13.96 26.89 -7.98
C ASN A 142 -12.60 26.39 -7.48
N PRO A 143 -11.67 26.02 -8.39
CA PRO A 143 -10.37 25.51 -8.01
C PRO A 143 -9.66 26.42 -6.99
N THR A 144 -9.36 25.88 -5.83
CA THR A 144 -8.74 26.60 -4.72
C THR A 144 -7.63 25.74 -4.12
N PHE A 145 -6.44 26.32 -4.02
CA PHE A 145 -5.36 25.73 -3.24
C PHE A 145 -5.55 26.12 -1.77
N VAL A 146 -5.96 25.19 -0.95
CA VAL A 146 -6.05 25.36 0.50
C VAL A 146 -4.68 25.10 1.09
N CYS A 147 -4.11 26.08 1.78
CA CYS A 147 -2.72 26.10 2.23
C CYS A 147 -2.60 26.16 3.74
N ASP A 148 -1.35 26.10 4.22
CA ASP A 148 -0.97 26.33 5.62
C ASP A 148 -1.62 25.34 6.59
N TYR A 149 -1.52 24.06 6.24
CA TYR A 149 -2.00 22.95 7.07
C TYR A 149 -1.24 22.88 8.40
N PRO A 150 -1.92 22.62 9.51
CA PRO A 150 -1.27 22.35 10.79
C PRO A 150 -0.33 21.14 10.71
N ILE A 151 0.74 21.20 11.51
CA ILE A 151 1.78 20.17 11.52
C ILE A 151 1.27 18.82 12.00
N GLU A 152 0.28 18.82 12.89
CA GLU A 152 -0.34 17.62 13.45
C GLU A 152 -0.97 16.71 12.39
N VAL A 153 -1.41 17.30 11.28
CA VAL A 153 -2.03 16.57 10.15
C VAL A 153 -1.12 16.51 8.92
N SER A 154 0.17 16.83 9.06
CA SER A 154 1.11 16.96 7.93
C SER A 154 2.49 16.39 8.21
N PRO A 155 2.61 15.07 8.51
CA PRO A 155 3.85 14.46 9.04
C PRO A 155 5.01 14.42 8.04
N LEU A 156 4.77 14.61 6.74
CA LEU A 156 5.78 14.52 5.68
C LEU A 156 6.11 15.87 5.02
N ALA A 157 5.42 16.94 5.42
CA ALA A 157 5.61 18.27 4.87
C ALA A 157 6.64 19.08 5.67
N LYS A 158 7.40 19.92 4.99
CA LYS A 158 8.34 20.85 5.63
C LYS A 158 7.57 21.91 6.43
N ARG A 159 8.07 22.28 7.61
CA ARG A 159 7.50 23.34 8.45
C ARG A 159 7.74 24.71 7.82
N HIS A 160 6.85 25.67 8.11
CA HIS A 160 7.14 27.08 7.85
C HIS A 160 8.29 27.57 8.71
N GLU A 161 9.12 28.41 8.13
CA GLU A 161 10.24 29.03 8.81
C GLU A 161 9.80 30.03 9.91
N ASP A 162 8.69 30.74 9.63
CA ASP A 162 8.16 31.80 10.52
C ASP A 162 7.23 31.22 11.61
N ASP A 163 6.49 30.15 11.33
CA ASP A 163 5.64 29.47 12.31
C ASP A 163 5.75 27.93 12.15
N PRO A 164 6.53 27.26 12.98
CA PRO A 164 6.76 25.82 12.88
C PRO A 164 5.53 24.94 13.20
N ARG A 165 4.40 25.52 13.58
CA ARG A 165 3.12 24.84 13.77
C ARG A 165 2.36 24.64 12.46
N LEU A 166 2.78 25.36 11.39
CA LEU A 166 2.23 25.29 10.05
C LEU A 166 3.22 24.59 9.10
N THR A 167 2.71 24.07 8.01
CA THR A 167 3.50 23.34 7.03
C THR A 167 3.32 23.90 5.62
N HIS A 168 4.37 23.83 4.82
CA HIS A 168 4.35 24.09 3.38
C HIS A 168 3.60 22.94 2.67
N ARG A 169 2.27 22.93 2.81
CA ARG A 169 1.35 21.98 2.19
C ARG A 169 0.17 22.71 1.58
N PHE A 170 -0.33 22.21 0.48
CA PHE A 170 -1.65 22.55 0.00
C PHE A 170 -2.42 21.32 -0.44
N GLU A 171 -3.73 21.42 -0.41
CA GLU A 171 -4.63 20.57 -1.17
C GLU A 171 -5.36 21.41 -2.22
N LEU A 172 -5.51 20.86 -3.43
CA LEU A 172 -6.33 21.44 -4.45
C LEU A 172 -7.74 20.92 -4.33
N VAL A 173 -8.65 21.80 -3.99
CA VAL A 173 -10.08 21.48 -3.86
C VAL A 173 -10.87 22.12 -4.99
N ILE A 174 -11.77 21.34 -5.59
CA ILE A 174 -12.71 21.77 -6.65
C ILE A 174 -14.06 21.12 -6.36
N ALA A 175 -15.14 21.90 -6.36
CA ALA A 175 -16.49 21.41 -6.13
C ALA A 175 -16.63 20.56 -4.84
N GLY A 176 -15.97 20.98 -3.75
CA GLY A 176 -16.02 20.30 -2.45
C GLY A 176 -15.23 18.98 -2.39
N HIS A 177 -14.29 18.74 -3.27
CA HIS A 177 -13.48 17.52 -3.29
C HIS A 177 -12.01 17.80 -3.52
N GLU A 178 -11.13 17.07 -2.82
CA GLU A 178 -9.68 17.08 -3.04
C GLU A 178 -9.33 16.41 -4.38
N TYR A 179 -8.52 17.09 -5.19
CA TYR A 179 -7.97 16.59 -6.46
C TYR A 179 -6.47 16.38 -6.44
N ALA A 180 -5.76 17.14 -5.61
CA ALA A 180 -4.32 17.00 -5.45
C ALA A 180 -3.89 17.39 -4.04
N ASN A 181 -2.83 16.75 -3.55
CA ASN A 181 -2.16 17.04 -2.30
C ASN A 181 -0.66 17.24 -2.57
N ALA A 182 -0.10 18.34 -2.11
CA ALA A 182 1.29 18.67 -2.39
C ALA A 182 1.95 19.38 -1.20
N PHE A 183 3.26 19.20 -1.10
CA PHE A 183 4.07 19.87 -0.08
C PHE A 183 5.48 20.17 -0.57
N SER A 184 6.14 21.11 0.11
CA SER A 184 7.58 21.13 0.13
C SER A 184 8.03 19.91 0.96
N GLU A 185 8.83 19.06 0.36
CA GLU A 185 9.24 17.79 0.97
C GLU A 185 10.11 18.02 2.20
N LEU A 186 9.81 17.30 3.26
CA LEU A 186 10.69 17.24 4.42
C LEU A 186 11.98 16.54 4.03
N ASN A 187 13.10 17.26 4.05
CA ASN A 187 14.41 16.75 3.67
C ASN A 187 15.43 16.76 4.82
N ASP A 188 15.00 17.11 6.02
CA ASP A 188 15.81 17.02 7.24
C ASP A 188 15.66 15.62 7.85
N PRO A 189 16.74 14.80 7.90
CA PRO A 189 16.67 13.45 8.45
C PRO A 189 16.35 13.42 9.96
N VAL A 190 16.75 14.46 10.71
CA VAL A 190 16.50 14.51 12.15
C VAL A 190 15.03 14.78 12.43
N ASP A 191 14.45 15.81 11.79
CA ASP A 191 13.00 16.11 11.90
C ASP A 191 12.17 14.91 11.40
N GLN A 192 12.58 14.25 10.30
CA GLN A 192 11.87 13.06 9.79
C GLN A 192 11.88 11.90 10.79
N ALA A 193 13.01 11.64 11.40
CA ALA A 193 13.14 10.59 12.42
C ALA A 193 12.26 10.88 13.65
N GLU A 194 12.23 12.13 14.12
CA GLU A 194 11.38 12.56 15.22
C GLU A 194 9.89 12.38 14.92
N ARG A 195 9.45 12.71 13.68
CA ARG A 195 8.05 12.54 13.26
C ARG A 195 7.66 11.07 13.14
N PHE A 196 8.51 10.23 12.59
CA PHE A 196 8.26 8.78 12.56
C PHE A 196 8.17 8.20 13.98
N ALA A 197 9.04 8.66 14.91
CA ALA A 197 8.95 8.23 16.30
C ALA A 197 7.64 8.66 16.97
N ALA A 198 7.13 9.87 16.68
CA ALA A 198 5.85 10.35 17.18
C ALA A 198 4.69 9.50 16.63
N GLN A 199 4.68 9.19 15.35
CA GLN A 199 3.66 8.32 14.73
C GLN A 199 3.66 6.90 15.29
N MET A 200 4.82 6.35 15.65
CA MET A 200 4.88 5.04 16.32
C MET A 200 4.18 5.06 17.68
N VAL A 201 4.21 6.19 18.40
CA VAL A 201 3.46 6.35 19.67
C VAL A 201 1.94 6.41 19.40
N GLU A 202 1.51 7.12 18.36
CA GLU A 202 0.10 7.19 17.93
C GLU A 202 -0.42 5.81 17.50
N LYS A 203 0.37 5.07 16.72
CA LYS A 203 0.08 3.69 16.33
C LYS A 203 -0.07 2.76 17.53
N ALA A 204 0.80 2.87 18.51
CA ALA A 204 0.70 2.11 19.76
C ALA A 204 -0.55 2.52 20.59
N GLY A 205 -1.06 3.73 20.39
CA GLY A 205 -2.31 4.25 20.97
C GLY A 205 -3.57 3.77 20.24
N GLY A 206 -3.44 3.04 19.11
CA GLY A 206 -4.56 2.47 18.34
C GLY A 206 -4.91 3.23 17.06
N ASP A 207 -4.04 4.10 16.57
CA ASP A 207 -4.17 4.73 15.26
C ASP A 207 -3.61 3.77 14.18
N ASP A 208 -4.52 3.10 13.46
CA ASP A 208 -4.16 2.15 12.39
C ASP A 208 -3.63 2.82 11.13
N GLU A 209 -3.81 4.14 10.98
CA GLU A 209 -3.33 4.92 9.83
C GLU A 209 -1.90 5.45 10.04
N ALA A 210 -1.40 5.44 11.28
CA ALA A 210 -0.05 5.89 11.59
C ALA A 210 1.02 5.05 10.90
N MET A 211 2.02 5.72 10.33
CA MET A 211 3.10 5.11 9.55
C MET A 211 4.07 4.33 10.45
N GLU A 212 4.71 3.32 9.88
CA GLU A 212 5.85 2.64 10.50
C GLU A 212 7.13 3.46 10.35
N TYR A 213 8.09 3.25 11.26
CA TYR A 213 9.40 3.89 11.19
C TYR A 213 10.22 3.30 10.02
N ASP A 214 10.51 4.11 8.99
CA ASP A 214 11.33 3.72 7.82
C ASP A 214 12.78 4.20 8.01
N GLU A 215 13.61 3.35 8.65
CA GLU A 215 15.05 3.63 8.85
C GLU A 215 15.81 3.83 7.52
N ASP A 216 15.44 3.08 6.49
CA ASP A 216 16.11 3.16 5.21
C ASP A 216 15.81 4.49 4.49
N TYR A 217 14.59 5.02 4.68
CA TYR A 217 14.27 6.34 4.19
C TYR A 217 15.01 7.45 4.96
N VAL A 218 15.08 7.38 6.30
CA VAL A 218 15.87 8.32 7.10
C VAL A 218 17.34 8.28 6.67
N ARG A 219 17.91 7.09 6.50
CA ARG A 219 19.28 6.92 5.99
C ARG A 219 19.46 7.53 4.60
N ALA A 220 18.50 7.39 3.70
CA ALA A 220 18.55 8.03 2.40
C ALA A 220 18.60 9.56 2.51
N LEU A 221 17.82 10.15 3.42
CA LEU A 221 17.86 11.60 3.69
C LEU A 221 19.21 12.06 4.23
N GLU A 222 19.91 11.24 5.02
CA GLU A 222 21.27 11.54 5.53
C GLU A 222 22.31 11.67 4.41
N TYR A 223 22.12 10.99 3.27
CA TYR A 223 22.96 11.20 2.07
C TYR A 223 22.72 12.56 1.41
N GLY A 224 21.61 13.21 1.71
CA GLY A 224 21.26 14.53 1.25
C GLY A 224 20.20 14.54 0.14
N MET A 225 18.94 14.72 0.52
CA MET A 225 17.88 15.03 -0.43
C MET A 225 17.85 16.55 -0.72
N PRO A 226 17.88 17.00 -1.98
CA PRO A 226 17.74 18.42 -2.28
C PRO A 226 16.37 18.93 -1.81
N PRO A 227 16.22 20.25 -1.53
CA PRO A 227 14.90 20.84 -1.40
C PRO A 227 14.05 20.48 -2.61
N ALA A 228 12.83 20.02 -2.37
CA ALA A 228 11.99 19.49 -3.44
C ALA A 228 10.51 19.76 -3.18
N GLY A 229 9.74 19.89 -4.24
CA GLY A 229 8.29 19.84 -4.20
C GLY A 229 7.80 18.45 -4.63
N GLY A 230 6.78 17.96 -3.95
CA GLY A 230 6.08 16.72 -4.28
C GLY A 230 4.58 16.93 -4.38
N ILE A 231 3.93 16.19 -5.26
CA ILE A 231 2.48 16.25 -5.47
C ILE A 231 1.91 14.88 -5.80
N GLY A 232 0.76 14.58 -5.21
CA GLY A 232 -0.13 13.49 -5.63
C GLY A 232 -1.39 14.07 -6.28
N ILE A 233 -1.81 13.50 -7.40
CA ILE A 233 -3.04 13.90 -8.12
C ILE A 233 -3.92 12.66 -8.29
N GLY A 234 -5.17 12.74 -7.82
CA GLY A 234 -6.18 11.69 -7.99
C GLY A 234 -6.71 11.66 -9.43
N ILE A 235 -6.19 10.76 -10.25
CA ILE A 235 -6.53 10.70 -11.68
C ILE A 235 -8.01 10.37 -11.90
N ASP A 236 -8.56 9.43 -11.13
CA ASP A 236 -9.97 9.06 -11.27
C ASP A 236 -10.89 10.26 -10.94
N ARG A 237 -10.55 11.04 -9.90
CA ARG A 237 -11.31 12.27 -9.57
C ARG A 237 -11.20 13.32 -10.68
N VAL A 238 -10.02 13.51 -11.28
CA VAL A 238 -9.87 14.39 -12.45
C VAL A 238 -10.74 13.91 -13.61
N VAL A 239 -10.79 12.60 -13.87
CA VAL A 239 -11.67 12.04 -14.90
C VAL A 239 -13.14 12.28 -14.55
N MET A 240 -13.56 12.09 -13.30
CA MET A 240 -14.92 12.40 -12.85
C MET A 240 -15.30 13.87 -13.15
N LEU A 241 -14.41 14.81 -12.80
CA LEU A 241 -14.60 16.23 -13.06
C LEU A 241 -14.80 16.51 -14.57
N LEU A 242 -13.88 16.03 -15.39
CA LEU A 242 -13.86 16.33 -16.83
C LEU A 242 -14.96 15.64 -17.62
N THR A 243 -15.56 14.57 -17.08
CA THR A 243 -16.65 13.81 -17.71
C THR A 243 -18.00 14.05 -17.05
N ASN A 244 -18.08 14.94 -16.05
CA ASN A 244 -19.28 15.19 -15.23
C ASN A 244 -19.87 13.89 -14.62
N SER A 245 -18.98 12.99 -14.17
CA SER A 245 -19.38 11.72 -13.55
C SER A 245 -19.55 11.92 -12.03
N ALA A 246 -20.69 11.48 -11.49
CA ALA A 246 -21.02 11.65 -10.06
C ALA A 246 -20.35 10.62 -9.16
N SER A 247 -19.84 9.53 -9.71
CA SER A 247 -19.27 8.45 -8.92
C SER A 247 -17.96 7.95 -9.55
N ILE A 248 -16.98 7.67 -8.69
CA ILE A 248 -15.71 7.07 -9.09
C ILE A 248 -15.92 5.73 -9.81
N ARG A 249 -17.00 5.01 -9.53
CA ARG A 249 -17.35 3.75 -10.20
C ARG A 249 -17.69 3.93 -11.67
N ASP A 250 -18.16 5.12 -12.07
CA ASP A 250 -18.54 5.42 -13.45
C ASP A 250 -17.30 5.61 -14.34
N VAL A 251 -16.14 5.89 -13.74
CA VAL A 251 -14.85 6.11 -14.42
C VAL A 251 -13.87 4.96 -14.26
N LEU A 252 -14.19 3.96 -13.42
CA LEU A 252 -13.41 2.74 -13.29
C LEU A 252 -13.95 1.63 -14.19
N LEU A 253 -13.05 0.93 -14.92
CA LEU A 253 -13.46 -0.19 -15.79
C LEU A 253 -14.02 -1.37 -14.99
N PHE A 254 -13.48 -1.66 -13.81
CA PHE A 254 -13.86 -2.77 -12.95
C PHE A 254 -13.92 -2.30 -11.48
N PRO A 255 -14.92 -1.47 -11.10
CA PRO A 255 -15.01 -0.97 -9.74
C PRO A 255 -15.35 -2.10 -8.75
N HIS A 256 -14.79 -2.03 -7.55
CA HIS A 256 -15.28 -2.83 -6.43
C HIS A 256 -16.71 -2.42 -6.09
N MET A 257 -17.59 -3.41 -5.99
CA MET A 257 -19.00 -3.19 -5.69
C MET A 257 -19.34 -3.76 -4.31
N LYS A 258 -20.14 -3.03 -3.53
CA LYS A 258 -20.74 -3.62 -2.33
C LYS A 258 -21.66 -4.78 -2.75
N PRO A 259 -21.67 -5.90 -1.99
CA PRO A 259 -22.61 -6.97 -2.26
C PRO A 259 -24.05 -6.44 -2.28
N GLU A 260 -24.85 -6.87 -3.26
CA GLU A 260 -26.27 -6.49 -3.31
C GLU A 260 -26.99 -6.89 -2.01
N ALA A 261 -27.94 -6.06 -1.58
CA ALA A 261 -28.75 -6.34 -0.39
C ALA A 261 -29.54 -7.64 -0.62
N GLY A 262 -29.18 -8.69 0.12
CA GLY A 262 -29.71 -10.05 -0.06
C GLY A 262 -28.78 -10.99 -0.83
N ALA A 263 -27.74 -10.49 -1.51
CA ALA A 263 -26.61 -11.33 -1.87
C ALA A 263 -25.94 -11.79 -0.59
N LYS A 264 -25.76 -13.10 -0.45
CA LYS A 264 -25.00 -13.68 0.66
C LYS A 264 -23.64 -12.97 0.70
N SER A 265 -23.23 -12.43 1.85
CA SER A 265 -21.95 -11.70 1.97
C SER A 265 -20.86 -12.47 1.23
N GLY A 266 -19.95 -11.76 0.53
CA GLY A 266 -18.88 -12.42 -0.24
C GLY A 266 -18.12 -13.48 0.59
N ALA A 267 -18.00 -13.26 1.92
CA ALA A 267 -17.51 -14.29 2.87
C ALA A 267 -18.44 -15.49 2.96
N LYS A 268 -19.77 -15.31 2.83
CA LYS A 268 -20.74 -16.40 2.85
C LYS A 268 -20.92 -17.04 1.48
N ALA A 269 -20.81 -16.26 0.39
CA ALA A 269 -20.74 -16.75 -0.98
C ALA A 269 -19.38 -17.41 -1.28
N ALA A 270 -18.28 -16.88 -0.74
CA ALA A 270 -16.97 -17.53 -0.77
C ALA A 270 -16.97 -18.81 0.07
N LYS A 271 -17.62 -18.81 1.24
CA LYS A 271 -17.77 -20.01 2.06
C LYS A 271 -18.70 -21.03 1.41
N GLU A 272 -19.82 -20.62 0.78
CA GLU A 272 -20.69 -21.51 0.03
C GLU A 272 -20.13 -21.94 -1.33
N ALA A 273 -19.34 -21.08 -1.99
CA ALA A 273 -18.53 -21.45 -3.16
C ALA A 273 -17.36 -22.34 -2.75
N GLN A 274 -16.80 -22.15 -1.57
CA GLN A 274 -15.80 -23.01 -0.96
C GLN A 274 -16.45 -24.32 -0.49
N ASP A 275 -17.64 -24.26 0.12
CA ASP A 275 -18.43 -25.44 0.49
C ASP A 275 -18.98 -26.17 -0.75
N ALA A 276 -19.33 -25.44 -1.85
CA ALA A 276 -19.73 -26.03 -3.14
C ALA A 276 -18.52 -26.53 -3.96
N ALA A 277 -17.37 -25.87 -3.85
CA ALA A 277 -16.11 -26.35 -4.43
C ALA A 277 -15.55 -27.54 -3.65
N THR A 278 -15.73 -27.56 -2.32
CA THR A 278 -15.43 -28.74 -1.49
C THR A 278 -16.43 -29.89 -1.71
N ALA A 279 -17.61 -29.63 -2.26
CA ALA A 279 -18.54 -30.68 -2.73
C ALA A 279 -18.18 -31.23 -4.13
N SER A 280 -17.22 -30.62 -4.85
CA SER A 280 -16.60 -31.21 -6.02
C SER A 280 -15.55 -32.23 -5.56
N PRO A 281 -15.63 -33.49 -5.97
CA PRO A 281 -14.69 -34.53 -5.50
C PRO A 281 -13.23 -34.27 -5.86
N PHE A 282 -12.95 -33.19 -6.61
CA PHE A 282 -11.60 -32.82 -7.07
C PHE A 282 -10.91 -31.75 -6.18
N VAL A 283 -11.63 -31.00 -5.35
CA VAL A 283 -11.07 -29.91 -4.52
C VAL A 283 -11.11 -30.22 -3.03
N SER A 284 -11.97 -31.16 -2.61
CA SER A 284 -12.12 -31.56 -1.20
C SER A 284 -10.89 -32.27 -0.60
N SER A 285 -9.92 -32.65 -1.44
CA SER A 285 -8.68 -33.30 -0.97
C SER A 285 -7.49 -32.34 -0.80
N MET A 286 -7.63 -31.03 -1.11
CA MET A 286 -6.49 -30.13 -1.24
C MET A 286 -6.35 -29.02 -0.20
N ILE A 287 -7.34 -28.78 0.67
CA ILE A 287 -7.20 -27.78 1.74
C ILE A 287 -7.69 -28.40 3.05
N PRO A 288 -6.80 -28.96 3.87
CA PRO A 288 -7.15 -29.32 5.23
C PRO A 288 -7.50 -28.04 5.99
N THR A 289 -8.63 -28.04 6.68
CA THR A 289 -9.02 -26.95 7.59
C THR A 289 -8.11 -27.06 8.82
N ILE A 290 -7.10 -26.22 8.89
CA ILE A 290 -6.17 -26.19 10.03
C ILE A 290 -6.84 -25.44 11.18
N ASP A 291 -6.96 -26.11 12.33
CA ASP A 291 -7.33 -25.46 13.59
C ASP A 291 -6.08 -24.82 14.22
N TYR A 292 -5.87 -23.55 13.94
CA TYR A 292 -4.68 -22.81 14.39
C TYR A 292 -4.50 -22.80 15.92
N SER A 293 -5.53 -23.07 16.71
CA SER A 293 -5.40 -23.19 18.16
C SER A 293 -4.61 -24.42 18.63
N LYS A 294 -4.37 -25.36 17.71
CA LYS A 294 -3.65 -26.63 17.94
C LYS A 294 -2.35 -26.73 17.15
N VAL A 295 -1.94 -25.62 16.53
CA VAL A 295 -0.71 -25.54 15.75
C VAL A 295 0.39 -24.97 16.60
N THR A 296 1.54 -25.63 16.60
CA THR A 296 2.79 -25.13 17.20
C THR A 296 3.84 -24.95 16.10
N VAL A 297 4.51 -23.82 16.09
CA VAL A 297 5.63 -23.54 15.18
C VAL A 297 6.92 -23.38 15.99
N GLU A 298 8.04 -23.75 15.40
CA GLU A 298 9.36 -23.51 16.03
C GLU A 298 9.60 -22.01 16.24
N PRO A 299 10.21 -21.59 17.36
CA PRO A 299 10.57 -20.20 17.58
C PRO A 299 11.62 -19.72 16.59
N LEU A 300 11.64 -18.42 16.33
CA LEU A 300 12.67 -17.81 15.49
C LEU A 300 14.06 -17.99 16.12
N PHE A 301 15.07 -18.14 15.26
CA PHE A 301 16.47 -18.14 15.73
C PHE A 301 16.83 -16.74 16.23
N GLU A 302 17.56 -16.70 17.35
CA GLU A 302 18.08 -15.46 17.93
C GLU A 302 19.40 -15.01 17.28
N GLU A 303 20.13 -15.94 16.64
CA GLU A 303 21.39 -15.66 15.97
C GLU A 303 21.17 -15.20 14.52
N PHE A 304 21.82 -14.10 14.16
CA PHE A 304 21.77 -13.59 12.78
C PHE A 304 22.75 -14.34 11.90
N VAL A 305 22.32 -14.65 10.66
CA VAL A 305 23.20 -15.14 9.59
C VAL A 305 23.66 -13.96 8.76
N ASP A 306 24.97 -13.80 8.57
CA ASP A 306 25.52 -12.75 7.72
C ASP A 306 25.17 -13.00 6.23
N PHE A 307 25.10 -11.90 5.48
CA PHE A 307 24.69 -11.97 4.06
C PHE A 307 25.66 -12.79 3.20
N GLU A 308 26.97 -12.81 3.51
CA GLU A 308 27.94 -13.60 2.76
C GLU A 308 27.68 -15.10 2.92
N THR A 309 27.35 -15.54 4.12
CA THR A 309 26.97 -16.94 4.40
C THR A 309 25.64 -17.29 3.72
N PHE A 310 24.63 -16.42 3.82
CA PHE A 310 23.33 -16.63 3.18
C PHE A 310 23.46 -16.71 1.65
N SER A 311 24.24 -15.81 1.03
CA SER A 311 24.40 -15.71 -0.43
C SER A 311 25.10 -16.91 -1.06
N LYS A 312 25.75 -17.75 -0.27
CA LYS A 312 26.36 -19.02 -0.73
C LYS A 312 25.33 -20.11 -1.04
N ASN A 313 24.08 -19.93 -0.58
CA ASN A 313 23.03 -20.88 -0.88
C ASN A 313 22.45 -20.63 -2.28
N ASP A 314 22.27 -21.68 -3.05
CA ASP A 314 21.69 -21.60 -4.39
C ASP A 314 20.28 -22.21 -4.39
N PHE A 315 19.29 -21.34 -4.12
CA PHE A 315 17.88 -21.70 -4.17
C PHE A 315 17.35 -21.58 -5.60
N ARG A 316 16.74 -22.65 -6.11
CA ARG A 316 16.22 -22.72 -7.48
C ARG A 316 14.79 -23.22 -7.52
N VAL A 317 14.09 -22.74 -8.53
CA VAL A 317 12.81 -23.33 -8.95
C VAL A 317 13.10 -24.66 -9.64
N VAL A 318 12.41 -25.70 -9.24
CA VAL A 318 12.53 -27.04 -9.84
C VAL A 318 11.16 -27.56 -10.23
N LYS A 319 11.08 -28.28 -11.36
CA LYS A 319 9.84 -28.94 -11.80
C LYS A 319 9.94 -30.45 -11.61
N VAL A 320 8.91 -31.05 -11.02
CA VAL A 320 8.87 -32.49 -10.79
C VAL A 320 8.54 -33.23 -12.08
N LYS A 321 9.51 -33.92 -12.67
CA LYS A 321 9.32 -34.80 -13.84
C LYS A 321 8.79 -36.16 -13.48
N ALA A 322 9.28 -36.73 -12.37
CA ALA A 322 8.82 -37.99 -11.80
C ALA A 322 9.02 -38.01 -10.29
N CYS A 323 8.18 -38.76 -9.60
CA CYS A 323 8.28 -39.01 -8.16
C CYS A 323 7.94 -40.46 -7.90
N GLU A 324 8.75 -41.15 -7.11
CA GLU A 324 8.55 -42.59 -6.78
C GLU A 324 8.86 -42.87 -5.31
N ALA A 325 8.14 -43.80 -4.71
CA ALA A 325 8.44 -44.29 -3.37
C ALA A 325 9.75 -45.10 -3.37
N VAL A 326 10.63 -44.80 -2.42
CA VAL A 326 11.91 -45.51 -2.31
C VAL A 326 11.71 -46.90 -1.73
N LYS A 327 12.10 -47.93 -2.49
CA LYS A 327 12.03 -49.34 -2.04
C LYS A 327 12.72 -49.50 -0.67
N LYS A 328 12.05 -50.17 0.26
CA LYS A 328 12.52 -50.39 1.64
C LYS A 328 12.50 -49.15 2.56
N SER A 329 11.93 -48.05 2.15
CA SER A 329 11.65 -46.90 3.03
C SER A 329 10.14 -46.61 3.04
N LYS A 330 9.59 -46.38 4.24
CA LYS A 330 8.19 -45.94 4.39
C LYS A 330 8.06 -44.40 4.39
N LYS A 331 9.21 -43.69 4.41
CA LYS A 331 9.24 -42.23 4.61
C LYS A 331 9.78 -41.48 3.40
N LEU A 332 10.54 -42.16 2.51
CA LEU A 332 11.29 -41.46 1.45
C LEU A 332 10.58 -41.55 0.11
N LEU A 333 10.48 -40.38 -0.53
CA LEU A 333 10.18 -40.23 -1.96
C LEU A 333 11.45 -39.83 -2.71
N ALA A 334 11.64 -40.39 -3.90
CA ALA A 334 12.71 -40.02 -4.83
C ALA A 334 12.12 -39.16 -5.96
N PHE A 335 12.63 -37.96 -6.08
CA PHE A 335 12.24 -37.00 -7.10
C PHE A 335 13.24 -36.98 -8.26
N LYS A 336 12.70 -36.90 -9.47
CA LYS A 336 13.40 -36.54 -10.68
C LYS A 336 12.96 -35.13 -11.08
N LEU A 337 13.89 -34.21 -11.03
CA LEU A 337 13.63 -32.77 -11.13
C LEU A 337 14.31 -32.15 -12.34
N ASP A 338 13.61 -31.26 -12.99
CA ASP A 338 14.18 -30.29 -13.92
C ASP A 338 14.57 -29.06 -13.10
N ASP A 339 15.84 -28.71 -13.11
CA ASP A 339 16.40 -27.54 -12.44
C ASP A 339 16.91 -26.49 -13.46
N GLY A 340 16.48 -26.61 -14.71
CA GLY A 340 16.89 -25.73 -15.81
C GLY A 340 18.25 -26.07 -16.42
N THR A 341 18.89 -27.18 -15.98
CA THR A 341 20.11 -27.73 -16.60
C THR A 341 19.78 -28.90 -17.49
N ASP A 342 20.74 -29.31 -18.33
CA ASP A 342 20.57 -30.47 -19.22
C ASP A 342 20.61 -31.83 -18.49
N VAL A 343 20.92 -31.82 -17.19
CA VAL A 343 21.01 -33.01 -16.35
C VAL A 343 19.88 -33.06 -15.35
N GLU A 344 19.12 -34.17 -15.39
CA GLU A 344 18.04 -34.40 -14.45
C GLU A 344 18.57 -34.57 -13.02
N ARG A 345 18.10 -33.71 -12.09
CA ARG A 345 18.49 -33.73 -10.69
C ARG A 345 17.68 -34.76 -9.90
N THR A 346 18.37 -35.55 -9.06
CA THR A 346 17.69 -36.46 -8.13
C THR A 346 17.77 -35.89 -6.71
N ILE A 347 16.61 -35.76 -6.06
CA ILE A 347 16.51 -35.41 -4.63
C ILE A 347 15.64 -36.44 -3.93
N LEU A 348 16.06 -36.88 -2.73
CA LEU A 348 15.26 -37.70 -1.83
C LEU A 348 14.72 -36.83 -0.71
N SER A 349 13.42 -36.99 -0.40
CA SER A 349 12.76 -36.26 0.69
C SER A 349 11.93 -37.19 1.55
N GLY A 350 11.89 -36.94 2.86
CA GLY A 350 11.21 -37.75 3.87
C GLY A 350 9.74 -37.46 4.03
N ILE A 351 9.01 -37.22 2.96
CA ILE A 351 7.65 -36.67 2.96
C ILE A 351 6.54 -37.65 2.54
N HIS A 352 6.85 -38.93 2.47
CA HIS A 352 5.89 -39.96 2.04
C HIS A 352 4.73 -40.18 3.03
N ALA A 353 4.82 -39.59 4.24
CA ALA A 353 3.71 -39.59 5.18
C ALA A 353 2.65 -38.55 4.84
N ASP A 354 3.05 -37.45 4.14
CA ASP A 354 2.23 -36.30 3.87
C ASP A 354 1.82 -36.18 2.38
N TYR A 355 2.51 -36.92 1.48
CA TYR A 355 2.29 -36.82 0.03
C TYR A 355 2.37 -38.15 -0.68
N GLU A 356 1.46 -38.40 -1.59
CA GLU A 356 1.56 -39.51 -2.54
C GLU A 356 2.38 -39.06 -3.80
N PRO A 357 3.19 -39.96 -4.37
CA PRO A 357 4.04 -39.65 -5.52
C PRO A 357 3.30 -39.05 -6.72
N GLU A 358 2.09 -39.51 -6.99
CA GLU A 358 1.27 -39.11 -8.13
C GLU A 358 0.82 -37.64 -8.03
N ASP A 359 0.61 -37.12 -6.82
CA ASP A 359 0.15 -35.78 -6.55
C ASP A 359 1.26 -34.75 -6.77
N LEU A 360 2.50 -35.19 -6.84
CA LEU A 360 3.68 -34.34 -6.92
C LEU A 360 4.22 -34.17 -8.33
N VAL A 361 3.89 -35.09 -9.24
CA VAL A 361 4.35 -35.00 -10.65
C VAL A 361 3.74 -33.74 -11.32
N GLY A 362 4.58 -32.97 -12.01
CA GLY A 362 4.20 -31.73 -12.66
C GLY A 362 4.18 -30.50 -11.76
N LYS A 363 4.38 -30.65 -10.45
CA LYS A 363 4.45 -29.52 -9.51
C LYS A 363 5.74 -28.73 -9.71
N THR A 364 5.66 -27.43 -9.40
CA THR A 364 6.78 -26.49 -9.38
C THR A 364 7.14 -26.21 -7.92
N LEU A 365 8.36 -26.56 -7.53
CA LEU A 365 8.84 -26.54 -6.14
C LEU A 365 10.08 -25.67 -5.99
N VAL A 366 10.54 -25.47 -4.77
CA VAL A 366 11.79 -24.80 -4.43
C VAL A 366 12.78 -25.82 -3.87
N ALA A 367 14.02 -25.77 -4.36
CA ALA A 367 15.12 -26.60 -3.88
C ALA A 367 16.39 -25.78 -3.65
N ILE A 368 17.18 -26.17 -2.64
CA ILE A 368 18.57 -25.78 -2.54
C ILE A 368 19.41 -26.78 -3.34
N THR A 369 20.13 -26.29 -4.33
CA THR A 369 20.75 -27.11 -5.39
C THR A 369 22.25 -27.31 -5.22
N ASN A 370 22.92 -26.51 -4.41
CA ASN A 370 24.35 -26.57 -4.19
C ASN A 370 24.80 -27.29 -2.92
N LEU A 371 23.95 -28.16 -2.38
CA LEU A 371 24.37 -29.06 -1.31
C LEU A 371 25.20 -30.25 -1.88
N PRO A 372 26.22 -30.71 -1.14
CA PRO A 372 26.98 -31.87 -1.56
C PRO A 372 26.10 -33.11 -1.65
N PRO A 373 26.31 -34.00 -2.66
CA PRO A 373 25.53 -35.23 -2.80
C PRO A 373 25.59 -36.09 -1.53
N ARG A 374 24.40 -36.53 -1.07
CA ARG A 374 24.28 -37.41 0.09
C ARG A 374 23.68 -38.75 -0.32
N LYS A 375 24.38 -39.83 -0.01
CA LYS A 375 23.87 -41.19 -0.30
C LYS A 375 22.82 -41.65 0.70
N MET A 376 21.62 -41.89 0.23
CA MET A 376 20.48 -42.32 1.02
C MET A 376 19.85 -43.56 0.37
N MET A 377 19.76 -44.67 1.10
CA MET A 377 19.23 -45.95 0.60
C MET A 377 19.83 -46.42 -0.74
N GLY A 378 21.11 -46.07 -0.98
CA GLY A 378 21.83 -46.43 -2.21
C GLY A 378 21.65 -45.44 -3.37
N ILE A 379 20.88 -44.40 -3.23
CA ILE A 379 20.63 -43.35 -4.22
C ILE A 379 21.31 -42.05 -3.76
N ASP A 380 21.96 -41.35 -4.66
CA ASP A 380 22.59 -40.06 -4.37
C ASP A 380 21.53 -38.94 -4.45
N SER A 381 21.29 -38.26 -3.33
CA SER A 381 20.44 -37.08 -3.26
C SER A 381 21.29 -35.81 -3.45
N CYS A 382 20.98 -35.03 -4.50
CA CYS A 382 21.79 -33.88 -4.93
C CYS A 382 21.06 -32.57 -4.66
N GLY A 383 20.78 -32.27 -3.40
CA GLY A 383 20.06 -31.10 -2.96
C GLY A 383 18.98 -31.42 -1.92
N MET A 384 18.15 -30.44 -1.59
CA MET A 384 17.03 -30.59 -0.64
C MET A 384 15.83 -29.75 -1.13
N LEU A 385 14.64 -30.34 -1.09
CA LEU A 385 13.40 -29.60 -1.31
C LEU A 385 13.08 -28.77 -0.06
N LEU A 386 12.61 -27.56 -0.25
CA LEU A 386 12.19 -26.69 0.85
C LEU A 386 10.74 -26.99 1.23
N SER A 387 10.49 -27.04 2.53
CA SER A 387 9.18 -27.25 3.10
C SER A 387 9.01 -26.46 4.40
N ALA A 388 7.78 -26.06 4.67
CA ALA A 388 7.40 -25.51 5.96
C ALA A 388 7.01 -26.66 6.88
N ILE A 389 7.50 -26.64 8.12
CA ILE A 389 7.23 -27.66 9.14
C ILE A 389 6.49 -26.98 10.31
N HIS A 390 5.44 -27.66 10.79
CA HIS A 390 4.73 -27.27 11.99
C HIS A 390 4.18 -28.52 12.69
N GLU A 391 3.79 -28.40 13.95
CA GLU A 391 3.05 -29.46 14.64
C GLU A 391 1.57 -29.13 14.66
N GLU A 392 0.74 -30.14 14.34
CA GLU A 392 -0.70 -30.06 14.48
C GLU A 392 -1.18 -31.21 15.36
N ASN A 393 -1.84 -30.93 16.49
CA ASN A 393 -2.27 -31.92 17.49
C ASN A 393 -1.12 -32.80 18.01
N GLY A 394 0.12 -32.32 18.05
CA GLY A 394 1.31 -33.06 18.48
C GLY A 394 1.90 -33.98 17.41
N GLU A 395 1.44 -33.91 16.18
CA GLU A 395 2.02 -34.58 15.02
C GLU A 395 2.70 -33.58 14.09
N GLU A 396 3.93 -33.88 13.67
CA GLU A 396 4.66 -33.08 12.68
C GLU A 396 3.96 -33.15 11.32
N ARG A 397 3.74 -31.98 10.73
CA ARG A 397 3.21 -31.78 9.38
C ARG A 397 4.23 -31.05 8.51
N LEU A 398 4.37 -31.53 7.30
CA LEU A 398 5.33 -31.00 6.36
C LEU A 398 4.64 -30.54 5.08
N ASN A 399 4.84 -29.27 4.70
CA ASN A 399 4.24 -28.67 3.51
C ASN A 399 5.33 -28.21 2.55
N LEU A 400 5.36 -28.78 1.34
CA LEU A 400 6.28 -28.35 0.28
C LEU A 400 5.96 -26.93 -0.17
N LEU A 401 6.98 -26.11 -0.36
CA LEU A 401 6.84 -24.79 -0.97
C LEU A 401 6.56 -24.95 -2.47
N GLN A 402 5.31 -24.75 -2.86
CA GLN A 402 4.86 -24.84 -4.25
C GLN A 402 4.77 -23.43 -4.85
N LEU A 403 5.22 -23.31 -6.10
CA LEU A 403 5.19 -22.07 -6.86
C LEU A 403 4.27 -22.20 -8.07
N ASP A 404 3.96 -21.04 -8.71
CA ASP A 404 3.22 -21.01 -9.96
C ASP A 404 3.94 -21.81 -11.06
N SER A 405 3.16 -22.59 -11.78
CA SER A 405 3.67 -23.45 -12.87
C SER A 405 4.23 -22.68 -14.07
N ALA A 406 3.89 -21.37 -14.19
CA ALA A 406 4.43 -20.49 -15.22
C ALA A 406 5.89 -20.10 -14.98
N ILE A 407 6.41 -20.25 -13.74
CA ILE A 407 7.81 -19.93 -13.44
C ILE A 407 8.72 -20.99 -14.05
N PRO A 408 9.75 -20.59 -14.83
CA PRO A 408 10.63 -21.56 -15.49
C PRO A 408 11.51 -22.31 -14.49
N ALA A 409 11.80 -23.58 -14.78
CA ALA A 409 12.81 -24.33 -14.06
C ALA A 409 14.17 -23.65 -14.12
N GLY A 410 14.94 -23.70 -13.03
CA GLY A 410 16.23 -23.04 -12.90
C GLY A 410 16.19 -21.57 -12.50
N ALA A 411 15.00 -20.95 -12.40
CA ALA A 411 14.89 -19.59 -11.89
C ALA A 411 15.49 -19.50 -10.47
N LYS A 412 16.35 -18.51 -10.23
CA LYS A 412 17.00 -18.33 -8.94
C LYS A 412 16.11 -17.54 -7.99
N LEU A 413 16.09 -17.93 -6.73
CA LEU A 413 15.46 -17.19 -5.64
C LEU A 413 16.54 -16.39 -4.88
N TYR A 414 16.16 -15.18 -4.46
CA TYR A 414 17.03 -14.24 -3.73
C TYR A 414 16.42 -13.95 -2.36
#